data_29bd43d1f3a2bcad7fd00ee46a78e7f6
#
_entry.id   29bd43d1f3a2bcad7fd00ee46a78e7f6
#
_cell.length_a   1.000
_cell.length_b   1.000
_cell.length_c   1.000
_cell.angle_alpha   90.00
_cell.angle_beta   90.00
_cell.angle_gamma   90.00
#
_symmetry.space_group_name_H-M   'P 1'
#
loop_
_entity.id
_entity.type
_entity.pdbx_description
1 polymer ?
#
loop_
_entity_poly.entity_id
_entity_poly.type
_entity_poly.pdbx_seq_one_letter_code
_entity_poly.pdbx_strand_id
1 'polypeptide(L)'
;MVRFARSLGCEDVEFSPEDAGRSEREYLYEILGEVIKAGATTLNIPDTVGITLPSEFGQLIADIKSNTPGIQNVIVSTHCQNDLGLSTANTLAGAHSGARQLEVTINGIGERAGNASLEEVVMAIKCRGDHVLGGLFTGLDTRHIVMTSKMVEEHTGMQTQPHKAIVGANAFAHESGIHQDGMLKHKGTYEIMCPEEIGLERSYDAGIVLGKLSGRHALRDRLNELGYELDDVQLSNLFWRFKAVAEQKKRVTDADLIALVSDEVFQPEAVWTLLDMQLRVQITCGTLGLSTSTIKLADSDGKEHVACSIGTGPIDAAYKAVNLIVKEPASLLEYSLTAVTVGIDAIATTRVLIRGDNNYSSTNALTGESVQRTFSGIGAGMDIVVSSVKAYVGALNKMLGFKEHSSTLSKTPLETNKVPA
;
A
#
# COMPACT_ATOMS: atom_id res chain seq x y z
N MET A 1 16.28 13.66 -45.79
CA MET A 1 15.19 14.11 -44.90
C MET A 1 15.65 15.24 -43.99
N VAL A 2 16.78 15.14 -43.26
CA VAL A 2 17.26 16.21 -42.32
C VAL A 2 17.39 17.56 -43.03
N ARG A 3 18.11 17.64 -44.17
CA ARG A 3 18.22 18.88 -44.98
C ARG A 3 16.86 19.43 -45.41
N PHE A 4 15.93 18.56 -45.73
CA PHE A 4 14.58 18.97 -46.11
C PHE A 4 13.83 19.61 -44.95
N ALA A 5 13.85 18.99 -43.77
CA ALA A 5 13.25 19.57 -42.56
C ALA A 5 13.87 20.95 -42.26
N ARG A 6 15.20 21.05 -42.30
CA ARG A 6 15.91 22.34 -42.14
C ARG A 6 15.48 23.39 -43.19
N SER A 7 15.29 22.99 -44.44
CA SER A 7 14.85 23.92 -45.50
C SER A 7 13.43 24.44 -45.32
N LEU A 8 12.61 23.74 -44.53
CA LEU A 8 11.25 24.15 -44.14
C LEU A 8 11.22 25.03 -42.87
N GLY A 9 12.41 25.38 -42.31
CA GLY A 9 12.51 26.22 -41.11
C GLY A 9 12.49 25.48 -39.80
N CYS A 10 12.58 24.14 -39.78
CA CYS A 10 12.72 23.37 -38.55
C CYS A 10 14.13 23.62 -37.97
N GLU A 11 14.20 24.28 -36.80
CA GLU A 11 15.49 24.66 -36.21
C GLU A 11 16.08 23.56 -35.36
N ASP A 12 15.26 22.68 -34.80
CA ASP A 12 15.67 21.56 -33.95
C ASP A 12 15.28 20.24 -34.64
N VAL A 13 16.27 19.45 -35.03
CA VAL A 13 16.08 18.20 -35.77
C VAL A 13 16.88 17.10 -35.11
N GLU A 14 16.16 16.14 -34.57
CA GLU A 14 16.74 14.91 -34.01
C GLU A 14 16.82 13.85 -35.13
N PHE A 15 17.94 13.13 -35.16
CA PHE A 15 18.12 11.93 -35.95
C PHE A 15 18.39 10.73 -35.06
N SER A 16 17.65 9.65 -35.30
CA SER A 16 17.79 8.39 -34.56
C SER A 16 18.06 7.25 -35.55
N PRO A 17 19.28 6.65 -35.57
CA PRO A 17 19.55 5.44 -36.33
C PRO A 17 18.93 4.23 -35.60
N GLU A 18 18.05 3.53 -36.28
CA GLU A 18 17.47 2.31 -35.73
C GLU A 18 18.55 1.27 -35.44
N ASP A 19 18.45 0.57 -34.32
CA ASP A 19 19.33 -0.55 -33.94
C ASP A 19 20.82 -0.20 -33.81
N ALA A 20 21.12 0.99 -33.28
CA ALA A 20 22.49 1.43 -33.11
C ALA A 20 23.34 0.48 -32.24
N GLY A 21 22.72 -0.18 -31.27
CA GLY A 21 23.39 -1.13 -30.36
C GLY A 21 24.04 -2.31 -31.08
N ARG A 22 23.49 -2.75 -32.24
CA ARG A 22 23.97 -3.88 -33.01
C ARG A 22 24.59 -3.48 -34.36
N SER A 23 24.58 -2.19 -34.70
CA SER A 23 25.16 -1.68 -35.95
C SER A 23 26.67 -1.64 -35.88
N GLU A 24 27.30 -1.76 -37.05
CA GLU A 24 28.77 -1.61 -37.18
C GLU A 24 29.21 -0.20 -36.79
N ARG A 25 30.25 -0.09 -36.02
CA ARG A 25 30.73 1.18 -35.45
C ARG A 25 31.13 2.21 -36.50
N GLU A 26 31.91 1.79 -37.47
CA GLU A 26 32.40 2.64 -38.55
C GLU A 26 31.26 3.22 -39.36
N TYR A 27 30.24 2.42 -39.68
CA TYR A 27 29.05 2.90 -40.39
C TYR A 27 28.26 3.92 -39.54
N LEU A 28 28.12 3.68 -38.22
CA LEU A 28 27.48 4.65 -37.33
C LEU A 28 28.22 5.98 -37.33
N TYR A 29 29.53 5.99 -37.22
CA TYR A 29 30.31 7.24 -37.22
C TYR A 29 30.13 8.01 -38.52
N GLU A 30 30.15 7.32 -39.69
CA GLU A 30 29.95 7.92 -41.00
C GLU A 30 28.55 8.53 -41.12
N ILE A 31 27.47 7.75 -40.87
CA ILE A 31 26.11 8.24 -41.04
C ILE A 31 25.78 9.37 -40.07
N LEU A 32 26.22 9.29 -38.82
CA LEU A 32 26.04 10.35 -37.85
C LEU A 32 26.78 11.63 -38.25
N GLY A 33 27.99 11.52 -38.78
CA GLY A 33 28.73 12.66 -39.31
C GLY A 33 28.00 13.31 -40.50
N GLU A 34 27.40 12.53 -41.40
CA GLU A 34 26.65 13.05 -42.56
C GLU A 34 25.34 13.72 -42.16
N VAL A 35 24.62 13.20 -41.13
CA VAL A 35 23.40 13.87 -40.68
C VAL A 35 23.69 15.15 -39.89
N ILE A 36 24.82 15.24 -39.17
CA ILE A 36 25.30 16.50 -38.60
C ILE A 36 25.53 17.55 -39.67
N LYS A 37 26.26 17.19 -40.75
CA LYS A 37 26.47 18.08 -41.93
C LYS A 37 25.15 18.47 -42.61
N ALA A 38 24.13 17.61 -42.52
CA ALA A 38 22.80 17.89 -43.05
C ALA A 38 21.99 18.84 -42.15
N GLY A 39 22.43 19.11 -40.90
CA GLY A 39 21.83 20.05 -39.97
C GLY A 39 21.07 19.41 -38.81
N ALA A 40 21.31 18.14 -38.48
CA ALA A 40 20.81 17.57 -37.25
C ALA A 40 21.41 18.29 -36.03
N THR A 41 20.60 18.55 -35.02
CA THR A 41 20.98 19.21 -33.76
C THR A 41 21.13 18.22 -32.60
N THR A 42 20.45 17.08 -32.72
CA THR A 42 20.48 16.00 -31.72
C THR A 42 20.64 14.64 -32.42
N LEU A 43 21.50 13.81 -31.87
CA LEU A 43 21.71 12.43 -32.31
C LEU A 43 21.22 11.50 -31.17
N ASN A 44 20.09 10.85 -31.40
CA ASN A 44 19.56 9.89 -30.45
C ASN A 44 20.09 8.48 -30.78
N ILE A 45 20.74 7.86 -29.82
CA ILE A 45 21.39 6.55 -29.97
C ILE A 45 20.54 5.49 -29.29
N PRO A 46 19.82 4.64 -30.05
CA PRO A 46 18.91 3.68 -29.43
C PRO A 46 19.56 2.29 -29.22
N ASP A 47 19.34 1.73 -28.06
CA ASP A 47 19.35 0.29 -27.84
C ASP A 47 17.93 -0.27 -28.11
N THR A 48 17.63 -0.39 -29.40
CA THR A 48 16.28 -0.63 -29.93
C THR A 48 15.67 -1.95 -29.44
N VAL A 49 16.49 -2.97 -29.24
CA VAL A 49 16.04 -4.30 -28.80
C VAL A 49 16.40 -4.59 -27.34
N GLY A 50 16.95 -3.63 -26.62
CA GLY A 50 17.26 -3.78 -25.19
C GLY A 50 18.27 -4.89 -24.88
N ILE A 51 19.27 -5.11 -25.76
CA ILE A 51 20.22 -6.22 -25.65
C ILE A 51 21.56 -5.84 -25.04
N THR A 52 21.90 -4.56 -25.04
CA THR A 52 23.20 -4.10 -24.57
C THR A 52 23.32 -4.18 -23.04
N LEU A 53 24.54 -4.47 -22.57
CA LEU A 53 24.88 -4.29 -21.16
C LEU A 53 25.32 -2.83 -20.91
N PRO A 54 25.26 -2.33 -19.66
CA PRO A 54 25.60 -0.93 -19.35
C PRO A 54 27.02 -0.54 -19.79
N SER A 55 27.99 -1.43 -19.66
CA SER A 55 29.37 -1.21 -20.12
C SER A 55 29.48 -1.11 -21.64
N GLU A 56 28.71 -1.94 -22.37
CA GLU A 56 28.69 -1.93 -23.85
C GLU A 56 28.03 -0.66 -24.37
N PHE A 57 26.88 -0.27 -23.78
CA PHE A 57 26.17 0.93 -24.20
C PHE A 57 26.94 2.21 -23.84
N GLY A 58 27.53 2.27 -22.65
CA GLY A 58 28.42 3.36 -22.26
C GLY A 58 29.62 3.50 -23.21
N GLN A 59 30.25 2.37 -23.57
CA GLN A 59 31.37 2.39 -24.55
C GLN A 59 30.91 2.82 -25.95
N LEU A 60 29.71 2.40 -26.39
CA LEU A 60 29.12 2.86 -27.66
C LEU A 60 29.01 4.39 -27.69
N ILE A 61 28.48 5.02 -26.66
CA ILE A 61 28.36 6.47 -26.56
C ILE A 61 29.74 7.14 -26.56
N ALA A 62 30.70 6.61 -25.80
CA ALA A 62 32.06 7.13 -25.79
C ALA A 62 32.76 7.06 -27.17
N ASP A 63 32.59 5.93 -27.83
CA ASP A 63 33.16 5.70 -29.19
C ASP A 63 32.54 6.65 -30.22
N ILE A 64 31.21 6.80 -30.23
CA ILE A 64 30.51 7.77 -31.08
C ILE A 64 31.03 9.19 -30.83
N LYS A 65 31.18 9.59 -29.59
CA LYS A 65 31.71 10.92 -29.23
C LYS A 65 33.17 11.14 -29.67
N SER A 66 33.96 10.09 -29.72
CA SER A 66 35.37 10.17 -30.10
C SER A 66 35.61 10.13 -31.58
N ASN A 67 34.74 9.42 -32.35
CA ASN A 67 35.00 9.09 -33.73
C ASN A 67 34.04 9.77 -34.73
N THR A 68 32.95 10.40 -34.31
CA THR A 68 31.98 11.01 -35.21
C THR A 68 32.39 12.46 -35.54
N PRO A 69 32.59 12.80 -36.82
CA PRO A 69 32.95 14.16 -37.22
C PRO A 69 31.85 15.19 -36.92
N GLY A 70 32.17 16.27 -36.20
CA GLY A 70 31.22 17.34 -35.87
C GLY A 70 30.41 17.12 -34.62
N ILE A 71 30.62 16.04 -33.90
CA ILE A 71 29.87 15.63 -32.70
C ILE A 71 29.81 16.68 -31.59
N GLN A 72 30.86 17.54 -31.51
CA GLN A 72 30.95 18.62 -30.52
C GLN A 72 29.88 19.72 -30.70
N ASN A 73 29.21 19.76 -31.84
CA ASN A 73 28.23 20.78 -32.21
C ASN A 73 26.78 20.33 -32.00
N VAL A 74 26.57 19.10 -31.53
CA VAL A 74 25.24 18.50 -31.37
C VAL A 74 25.09 17.86 -30.03
N ILE A 75 23.84 17.63 -29.61
CA ILE A 75 23.49 16.89 -28.43
C ILE A 75 23.50 15.40 -28.73
N VAL A 76 24.11 14.59 -27.88
CA VAL A 76 23.97 13.13 -27.93
C VAL A 76 22.88 12.74 -26.95
N SER A 77 21.89 12.01 -27.44
CA SER A 77 20.75 11.46 -26.70
C SER A 77 20.86 9.95 -26.60
N THR A 78 20.21 9.37 -25.60
CA THR A 78 20.08 7.93 -25.41
C THR A 78 18.63 7.51 -25.40
N HIS A 79 18.32 6.36 -25.99
CA HIS A 79 17.02 5.70 -25.92
C HIS A 79 17.23 4.20 -25.68
N CYS A 80 16.75 3.68 -24.53
CA CYS A 80 17.03 2.31 -24.15
C CYS A 80 15.74 1.54 -23.89
N GLN A 81 15.55 0.42 -24.61
CA GLN A 81 14.48 -0.54 -24.37
C GLN A 81 14.84 -1.47 -23.20
N ASN A 82 13.82 -2.05 -22.56
CA ASN A 82 13.97 -2.74 -21.27
C ASN A 82 13.86 -4.27 -21.35
N ASP A 83 14.17 -4.86 -22.50
CA ASP A 83 13.95 -6.30 -22.74
C ASP A 83 14.76 -7.19 -21.79
N LEU A 84 15.97 -6.80 -21.43
CA LEU A 84 16.79 -7.45 -20.40
C LEU A 84 16.64 -6.85 -18.99
N GLY A 85 15.75 -5.87 -18.80
CA GLY A 85 15.60 -5.17 -17.52
C GLY A 85 16.75 -4.19 -17.20
N LEU A 86 17.47 -3.71 -18.21
CA LEU A 86 18.68 -2.89 -18.05
C LEU A 86 18.55 -1.46 -18.61
N SER A 87 17.37 -1.06 -19.08
CA SER A 87 17.18 0.24 -19.75
C SER A 87 17.63 1.42 -18.91
N THR A 88 17.25 1.49 -17.63
CA THR A 88 17.68 2.55 -16.71
C THR A 88 19.20 2.55 -16.52
N ALA A 89 19.80 1.37 -16.35
CA ALA A 89 21.25 1.24 -16.18
C ALA A 89 22.02 1.64 -17.45
N ASN A 90 21.53 1.25 -18.64
CA ASN A 90 22.11 1.62 -19.91
C ASN A 90 22.02 3.13 -20.14
N THR A 91 20.86 3.74 -19.87
CA THR A 91 20.66 5.19 -19.98
C THR A 91 21.65 5.95 -19.09
N LEU A 92 21.83 5.53 -17.84
CA LEU A 92 22.79 6.14 -16.90
C LEU A 92 24.24 5.95 -17.36
N ALA A 93 24.59 4.79 -17.92
CA ALA A 93 25.91 4.53 -18.48
C ALA A 93 26.17 5.43 -19.69
N GLY A 94 25.19 5.62 -20.57
CA GLY A 94 25.27 6.56 -21.69
C GLY A 94 25.44 8.01 -21.24
N ALA A 95 24.69 8.42 -20.20
CA ALA A 95 24.81 9.75 -19.60
C ALA A 95 26.22 9.98 -19.01
N HIS A 96 26.74 9.00 -18.28
CA HIS A 96 28.10 9.03 -17.73
C HIS A 96 29.17 9.14 -18.85
N SER A 97 28.94 8.46 -19.96
CA SER A 97 29.83 8.48 -21.13
C SER A 97 29.66 9.72 -22.02
N GLY A 98 28.77 10.63 -21.66
CA GLY A 98 28.72 11.96 -22.26
C GLY A 98 27.44 12.29 -23.03
N ALA A 99 26.41 11.47 -23.04
CA ALA A 99 25.08 11.88 -23.48
C ALA A 99 24.53 12.98 -22.55
N ARG A 100 23.75 13.91 -23.11
CA ARG A 100 23.18 15.04 -22.38
C ARG A 100 21.65 15.18 -22.55
N GLN A 101 21.07 14.35 -23.38
CA GLN A 101 19.64 14.11 -23.48
C GLN A 101 19.38 12.63 -23.20
N LEU A 102 18.37 12.35 -22.40
CA LEU A 102 17.98 10.98 -22.02
C LEU A 102 16.50 10.83 -22.33
N GLU A 103 16.17 9.96 -23.26
CA GLU A 103 14.78 9.62 -23.56
C GLU A 103 14.29 8.57 -22.58
N VAL A 104 13.23 8.92 -21.88
CA VAL A 104 12.67 8.12 -20.80
C VAL A 104 11.15 8.19 -20.84
N THR A 105 10.49 7.25 -20.20
CA THR A 105 9.03 7.25 -20.07
C THR A 105 8.61 7.16 -18.61
N ILE A 106 7.50 7.79 -18.27
CA ILE A 106 6.92 7.69 -16.94
C ILE A 106 6.51 6.23 -16.70
N ASN A 107 6.84 5.68 -15.54
CA ASN A 107 6.64 4.28 -15.18
C ASN A 107 7.38 3.26 -16.06
N GLY A 108 8.24 3.72 -16.96
CA GLY A 108 8.93 2.85 -17.92
C GLY A 108 8.02 2.24 -18.98
N ILE A 109 6.83 2.81 -19.22
CA ILE A 109 5.90 2.27 -20.23
C ILE A 109 6.51 2.35 -21.63
N GLY A 110 6.13 1.43 -22.53
CA GLY A 110 6.59 1.39 -23.92
C GLY A 110 6.37 0.04 -24.56
N GLU A 111 6.91 -0.13 -25.75
CA GLU A 111 6.84 -1.39 -26.48
C GLU A 111 7.52 -2.53 -25.73
N ARG A 112 7.01 -3.74 -25.89
CA ARG A 112 7.53 -5.00 -25.31
C ARG A 112 7.66 -4.91 -23.80
N ALA A 113 8.91 -4.80 -23.28
CA ALA A 113 9.18 -4.68 -21.85
C ALA A 113 9.27 -3.21 -21.36
N GLY A 114 9.00 -2.24 -22.24
CA GLY A 114 9.02 -0.82 -21.95
C GLY A 114 10.39 -0.16 -22.18
N ASN A 115 10.53 1.06 -21.68
CA ASN A 115 11.70 1.94 -21.82
C ASN A 115 12.36 2.21 -20.46
N ALA A 116 13.42 3.01 -20.49
CA ALA A 116 14.01 3.57 -19.28
C ALA A 116 12.97 4.41 -18.53
N SER A 117 12.90 4.22 -17.23
CA SER A 117 11.92 4.82 -16.35
C SER A 117 12.36 6.22 -15.92
N LEU A 118 11.55 7.25 -16.17
CA LEU A 118 11.86 8.64 -15.80
C LEU A 118 12.22 8.77 -14.34
N GLU A 119 11.36 8.26 -13.47
CA GLU A 119 11.51 8.35 -12.01
C GLU A 119 12.80 7.67 -11.52
N GLU A 120 13.18 6.56 -12.11
CA GLU A 120 14.41 5.82 -11.75
C GLU A 120 15.66 6.59 -12.20
N VAL A 121 15.68 7.05 -13.45
CA VAL A 121 16.81 7.81 -14.01
C VAL A 121 16.99 9.13 -13.26
N VAL A 122 15.92 9.88 -13.06
CA VAL A 122 15.96 11.18 -12.38
C VAL A 122 16.42 11.04 -10.93
N MET A 123 15.88 10.08 -10.19
CA MET A 123 16.28 9.89 -8.78
C MET A 123 17.70 9.31 -8.66
N ALA A 124 18.14 8.46 -9.59
CA ALA A 124 19.54 8.01 -9.62
C ALA A 124 20.49 9.20 -9.83
N ILE A 125 20.19 10.11 -10.77
CA ILE A 125 20.98 11.33 -10.98
C ILE A 125 20.94 12.22 -9.74
N LYS A 126 19.77 12.42 -9.13
CA LYS A 126 19.65 13.25 -7.93
C LYS A 126 20.46 12.70 -6.75
N CYS A 127 20.42 11.39 -6.53
CA CYS A 127 21.11 10.76 -5.39
C CYS A 127 22.61 10.52 -5.62
N ARG A 128 23.06 10.34 -6.89
CA ARG A 128 24.43 9.87 -7.22
C ARG A 128 25.16 10.72 -8.24
N GLY A 129 24.52 11.74 -8.81
CA GLY A 129 25.06 12.55 -9.90
C GLY A 129 26.42 13.17 -9.57
N ASP A 130 26.52 13.80 -8.41
CA ASP A 130 27.76 14.48 -7.95
C ASP A 130 28.89 13.50 -7.61
N HIS A 131 28.56 12.31 -7.08
CA HIS A 131 29.55 11.40 -6.54
C HIS A 131 30.11 10.38 -7.56
N VAL A 132 29.23 9.87 -8.45
CA VAL A 132 29.56 8.72 -9.30
C VAL A 132 29.39 9.04 -10.79
N LEU A 133 28.44 9.91 -11.13
CA LEU A 133 28.09 10.20 -12.52
C LEU A 133 28.77 11.48 -13.08
N GLY A 134 29.88 11.90 -12.49
CA GLY A 134 30.69 13.02 -12.99
C GLY A 134 30.04 14.40 -12.93
N GLY A 135 29.21 14.65 -11.90
CA GLY A 135 28.54 15.94 -11.69
C GLY A 135 27.27 16.11 -12.53
N LEU A 136 26.64 15.02 -12.97
CA LEU A 136 25.36 15.09 -13.68
C LEU A 136 24.25 15.58 -12.76
N PHE A 137 23.42 16.47 -13.26
CA PHE A 137 22.25 16.98 -12.56
C PHE A 137 21.07 17.11 -13.51
N THR A 138 19.87 17.21 -12.96
CA THR A 138 18.64 17.50 -13.70
C THR A 138 17.89 18.63 -13.00
N GLY A 139 17.22 19.49 -13.76
CA GLY A 139 16.37 20.56 -13.24
C GLY A 139 14.91 20.14 -13.01
N LEU A 140 14.58 18.86 -13.14
CA LEU A 140 13.22 18.37 -12.90
C LEU A 140 12.83 18.48 -11.43
N ASP A 141 11.61 18.98 -11.18
CA ASP A 141 11.03 19.00 -9.85
C ASP A 141 10.49 17.61 -9.48
N THR A 142 11.28 16.88 -8.71
CA THR A 142 10.99 15.49 -8.34
C THR A 142 9.72 15.34 -7.50
N ARG A 143 9.24 16.41 -6.85
CA ARG A 143 8.01 16.40 -6.02
C ARG A 143 6.73 16.06 -6.82
N HIS A 144 6.81 16.07 -8.12
CA HIS A 144 5.69 15.70 -9.00
C HIS A 144 5.74 14.24 -9.47
N ILE A 145 6.77 13.47 -9.14
CA ILE A 145 6.98 12.11 -9.65
C ILE A 145 5.80 11.19 -9.31
N VAL A 146 5.42 11.09 -8.04
CA VAL A 146 4.34 10.18 -7.62
C VAL A 146 3.00 10.57 -8.23
N MET A 147 2.68 11.87 -8.25
CA MET A 147 1.45 12.36 -8.88
C MET A 147 1.41 12.04 -10.37
N THR A 148 2.51 12.29 -11.09
CA THR A 148 2.62 12.03 -12.53
C THR A 148 2.53 10.53 -12.83
N SER A 149 3.19 9.69 -12.02
CA SER A 149 3.09 8.24 -12.13
C SER A 149 1.65 7.74 -12.03
N LYS A 150 0.91 8.23 -11.02
CA LYS A 150 -0.51 7.89 -10.83
C LYS A 150 -1.40 8.38 -11.97
N MET A 151 -1.15 9.57 -12.49
CA MET A 151 -1.88 10.08 -13.66
C MET A 151 -1.70 9.18 -14.88
N VAL A 152 -0.49 8.69 -15.12
CA VAL A 152 -0.24 7.76 -16.24
C VAL A 152 -0.93 6.43 -16.01
N GLU A 153 -0.92 5.87 -14.78
CA GLU A 153 -1.70 4.67 -14.45
C GLU A 153 -3.19 4.86 -14.74
N GLU A 154 -3.75 5.98 -14.30
CA GLU A 154 -5.17 6.28 -14.45
C GLU A 154 -5.59 6.43 -15.92
N HIS A 155 -4.80 7.16 -16.72
CA HIS A 155 -5.12 7.41 -18.12
C HIS A 155 -4.83 6.23 -19.05
N THR A 156 -3.85 5.38 -18.72
CA THR A 156 -3.48 4.22 -19.55
C THR A 156 -4.13 2.92 -19.10
N GLY A 157 -4.60 2.83 -17.85
CA GLY A 157 -5.03 1.59 -17.22
C GLY A 157 -3.87 0.64 -16.87
N MET A 158 -2.62 1.01 -17.13
CA MET A 158 -1.43 0.22 -16.82
C MET A 158 -0.94 0.55 -15.41
N GLN A 159 -1.22 -0.33 -14.44
CA GLN A 159 -0.79 -0.15 -13.07
C GLN A 159 0.66 -0.55 -12.85
N THR A 160 1.38 0.21 -12.04
CA THR A 160 2.73 -0.14 -11.62
C THR A 160 2.71 -1.30 -10.64
N GLN A 161 3.76 -2.12 -10.70
CA GLN A 161 3.92 -3.20 -9.73
C GLN A 161 4.17 -2.63 -8.33
N PRO A 162 3.65 -3.25 -7.25
CA PRO A 162 3.85 -2.74 -5.89
C PRO A 162 5.32 -2.55 -5.49
N HIS A 163 6.22 -3.33 -6.04
CA HIS A 163 7.68 -3.25 -5.79
C HIS A 163 8.46 -2.46 -6.86
N LYS A 164 7.77 -1.72 -7.74
CA LYS A 164 8.42 -0.80 -8.68
C LYS A 164 9.28 0.19 -7.92
N ALA A 165 10.52 0.36 -8.35
CA ALA A 165 11.41 1.33 -7.74
C ALA A 165 10.79 2.74 -7.76
N ILE A 166 11.05 3.54 -6.74
CA ILE A 166 10.64 4.92 -6.52
C ILE A 166 9.14 5.08 -6.26
N VAL A 167 8.24 4.63 -7.16
CA VAL A 167 6.79 4.94 -7.16
C VAL A 167 5.90 3.80 -6.70
N GLY A 168 6.43 2.58 -6.60
CA GLY A 168 5.65 1.42 -6.17
C GLY A 168 5.15 1.54 -4.73
N ALA A 169 4.00 0.96 -4.44
CA ALA A 169 3.36 1.02 -3.11
C ALA A 169 4.26 0.50 -1.97
N ASN A 170 5.23 -0.37 -2.29
CA ASN A 170 6.17 -0.93 -1.32
C ASN A 170 7.51 -0.20 -1.26
N ALA A 171 7.72 0.88 -2.04
CA ALA A 171 9.03 1.54 -2.18
C ALA A 171 9.62 2.03 -0.84
N PHE A 172 8.75 2.37 0.13
CA PHE A 172 9.12 2.83 1.47
C PHE A 172 8.58 1.92 2.59
N ALA A 173 8.10 0.73 2.26
CA ALA A 173 7.49 -0.17 3.22
C ALA A 173 8.53 -1.11 3.86
N HIS A 174 8.52 -1.20 5.18
CA HIS A 174 9.38 -2.07 5.96
C HIS A 174 8.54 -3.03 6.82
N GLU A 175 8.65 -4.34 6.60
CA GLU A 175 7.95 -5.37 7.36
C GLU A 175 8.89 -6.12 8.33
N SER A 176 10.17 -6.25 7.98
CA SER A 176 11.16 -6.93 8.81
C SER A 176 11.40 -6.18 10.13
N GLY A 177 11.37 -6.90 11.26
CA GLY A 177 11.57 -6.30 12.58
C GLY A 177 12.92 -5.57 12.75
N ILE A 178 13.99 -6.07 12.10
CA ILE A 178 15.32 -5.40 12.12
C ILE A 178 15.26 -4.08 11.34
N HIS A 179 14.59 -4.07 10.18
CA HIS A 179 14.44 -2.85 9.38
C HIS A 179 13.57 -1.82 10.12
N GLN A 180 12.46 -2.26 10.72
CA GLN A 180 11.58 -1.40 11.50
C GLN A 180 12.31 -0.77 12.69
N ASP A 181 13.06 -1.56 13.46
CA ASP A 181 13.88 -1.05 14.57
C ASP A 181 14.96 -0.05 14.09
N GLY A 182 15.61 -0.32 12.94
CA GLY A 182 16.56 0.59 12.32
C GLY A 182 15.93 1.92 11.91
N MET A 183 14.74 1.88 11.29
CA MET A 183 13.99 3.07 10.87
C MET A 183 13.53 3.93 12.06
N LEU A 184 13.09 3.30 13.14
CA LEU A 184 12.69 3.99 14.38
C LEU A 184 13.86 4.72 15.02
N LYS A 185 15.07 4.14 14.97
CA LYS A 185 16.29 4.75 15.49
C LYS A 185 16.80 5.88 14.61
N HIS A 186 16.84 5.66 13.29
CA HIS A 186 17.29 6.66 12.32
C HIS A 186 16.80 6.31 10.91
N LYS A 187 16.00 7.19 10.32
CA LYS A 187 15.36 6.97 8.99
C LYS A 187 16.38 6.67 7.89
N GLY A 188 17.49 7.38 7.84
CA GLY A 188 18.56 7.15 6.87
C GLY A 188 19.27 5.79 6.96
N THR A 189 18.91 4.91 7.92
CA THR A 189 19.44 3.54 7.99
C THR A 189 19.04 2.72 6.78
N TYR A 190 17.80 2.89 6.28
CA TYR A 190 17.25 2.14 5.16
C TYR A 190 16.61 2.99 4.07
N GLU A 191 16.57 4.32 4.21
CA GLU A 191 16.07 5.23 3.19
C GLU A 191 17.23 5.96 2.52
N ILE A 192 17.31 5.84 1.19
CA ILE A 192 18.27 6.57 0.35
C ILE A 192 17.75 7.93 -0.12
N MET A 193 16.46 8.16 0.05
CA MET A 193 15.72 9.38 -0.29
C MET A 193 14.53 9.53 0.65
N CYS A 194 14.05 10.75 0.85
CA CYS A 194 12.84 11.00 1.63
C CYS A 194 11.60 10.88 0.74
N PRO A 195 10.47 10.31 1.20
CA PRO A 195 9.22 10.25 0.43
C PRO A 195 8.76 11.62 -0.07
N GLU A 196 8.94 12.66 0.72
CA GLU A 196 8.56 14.04 0.41
C GLU A 196 9.32 14.58 -0.83
N GLU A 197 10.53 14.07 -1.10
CA GLU A 197 11.32 14.48 -2.26
C GLU A 197 10.71 14.04 -3.60
N ILE A 198 9.84 13.05 -3.59
CA ILE A 198 9.11 12.57 -4.78
C ILE A 198 7.62 12.94 -4.75
N GLY A 199 7.20 13.75 -3.76
CA GLY A 199 5.81 14.19 -3.60
C GLY A 199 4.89 13.16 -2.95
N LEU A 200 5.46 12.21 -2.21
CA LEU A 200 4.71 11.28 -1.39
C LEU A 200 4.60 11.86 0.03
N GLU A 201 3.40 12.25 0.43
CA GLU A 201 3.18 12.60 1.83
C GLU A 201 3.36 11.36 2.69
N ARG A 202 4.20 11.47 3.69
CA ARG A 202 4.37 10.42 4.68
C ARG A 202 3.11 10.41 5.57
N SER A 203 2.09 9.67 5.16
CA SER A 203 1.07 9.25 6.12
C SER A 203 1.75 8.35 7.16
N TYR A 204 1.35 8.44 8.41
CA TYR A 204 1.87 7.58 9.50
C TYR A 204 1.80 6.09 9.16
N ASP A 205 0.94 5.71 8.21
CA ASP A 205 0.79 4.34 7.68
C ASP A 205 1.87 3.91 6.68
N ALA A 206 2.71 4.81 6.15
CA ALA A 206 3.52 4.52 4.97
C ALA A 206 4.89 3.87 5.26
N GLY A 207 5.36 3.86 6.51
CA GLY A 207 6.74 3.43 6.83
C GLY A 207 6.85 2.04 7.49
N ILE A 208 5.96 1.71 8.42
CA ILE A 208 6.02 0.45 9.19
C ILE A 208 4.77 -0.36 8.92
N VAL A 209 4.88 -1.36 8.06
CA VAL A 209 3.79 -2.31 7.79
C VAL A 209 3.85 -3.42 8.83
N LEU A 210 2.85 -3.46 9.72
CA LEU A 210 2.75 -4.53 10.70
C LEU A 210 2.26 -5.83 10.05
N GLY A 211 3.05 -6.90 10.23
CA GLY A 211 2.80 -8.20 9.67
C GLY A 211 3.49 -9.30 10.48
N LYS A 212 3.51 -10.53 9.93
CA LYS A 212 4.06 -11.71 10.62
C LYS A 212 5.53 -11.58 11.05
N LEU A 213 6.32 -10.72 10.39
CA LEU A 213 7.74 -10.50 10.69
C LEU A 213 7.98 -9.37 11.70
N SER A 214 6.96 -8.56 12.00
CA SER A 214 7.07 -7.44 12.94
C SER A 214 7.37 -7.91 14.36
N GLY A 215 8.27 -7.19 15.03
CA GLY A 215 8.68 -7.44 16.42
C GLY A 215 7.78 -6.72 17.44
N ARG A 216 8.00 -7.01 18.75
CA ARG A 216 7.25 -6.37 19.85
C ARG A 216 7.46 -4.86 19.90
N HIS A 217 8.65 -4.37 19.54
CA HIS A 217 8.96 -2.93 19.51
C HIS A 217 8.06 -2.20 18.53
N ALA A 218 8.01 -2.64 17.29
CA ALA A 218 7.16 -2.02 16.26
C ALA A 218 5.67 -2.05 16.64
N LEU A 219 5.21 -3.15 17.27
CA LEU A 219 3.84 -3.23 17.78
C LEU A 219 3.61 -2.22 18.91
N ARG A 220 4.52 -2.12 19.89
CA ARG A 220 4.42 -1.15 21.01
C ARG A 220 4.38 0.27 20.51
N ASP A 221 5.30 0.63 19.61
CA ASP A 221 5.38 1.99 19.08
C ASP A 221 4.11 2.37 18.33
N ARG A 222 3.57 1.46 17.50
CA ARG A 222 2.31 1.72 16.82
C ARG A 222 1.13 1.85 17.78
N LEU A 223 1.08 1.05 18.83
CA LEU A 223 0.05 1.16 19.87
C LEU A 223 0.14 2.48 20.64
N ASN A 224 1.37 2.91 20.96
CA ASN A 224 1.59 4.22 21.60
C ASN A 224 1.13 5.38 20.70
N GLU A 225 1.42 5.33 19.38
CA GLU A 225 0.91 6.30 18.41
C GLU A 225 -0.62 6.31 18.34
N LEU A 226 -1.27 5.15 18.50
CA LEU A 226 -2.72 5.03 18.58
C LEU A 226 -3.30 5.42 19.96
N GLY A 227 -2.43 5.82 20.90
CA GLY A 227 -2.83 6.28 22.25
C GLY A 227 -3.06 5.17 23.25
N TYR A 228 -2.51 3.98 23.03
CA TYR A 228 -2.61 2.85 23.96
C TYR A 228 -1.27 2.60 24.66
N GLU A 229 -1.23 2.83 25.97
CA GLU A 229 -0.12 2.44 26.83
C GLU A 229 -0.43 1.08 27.47
N LEU A 230 0.36 0.07 27.17
CA LEU A 230 0.21 -1.28 27.71
C LEU A 230 1.44 -1.64 28.54
N ASP A 231 1.23 -2.32 29.65
CA ASP A 231 2.32 -2.91 30.42
C ASP A 231 2.96 -4.10 29.68
N ASP A 232 4.09 -4.60 30.17
CA ASP A 232 4.84 -5.67 29.51
C ASP A 232 4.07 -6.99 29.43
N VAL A 233 3.18 -7.27 30.38
CA VAL A 233 2.35 -8.49 30.40
C VAL A 233 1.25 -8.39 29.36
N GLN A 234 0.52 -7.29 29.36
CA GLN A 234 -0.52 -6.98 28.38
C GLN A 234 0.04 -6.98 26.97
N LEU A 235 1.18 -6.31 26.76
CA LEU A 235 1.85 -6.29 25.47
C LEU A 235 2.30 -7.69 25.02
N SER A 236 2.78 -8.53 25.93
CA SER A 236 3.20 -9.89 25.62
C SER A 236 2.03 -10.76 25.17
N ASN A 237 0.89 -10.68 25.87
CA ASN A 237 -0.33 -11.39 25.51
C ASN A 237 -0.88 -10.90 24.17
N LEU A 238 -0.95 -9.58 24.01
CA LEU A 238 -1.39 -8.95 22.76
C LEU A 238 -0.49 -9.34 21.57
N PHE A 239 0.82 -9.42 21.79
CA PHE A 239 1.78 -9.76 20.75
C PHE A 239 1.53 -11.15 20.14
N TRP A 240 1.20 -12.14 20.96
CA TRP A 240 0.90 -13.49 20.44
C TRP A 240 -0.42 -13.52 19.67
N ARG A 241 -1.41 -12.76 20.10
CA ARG A 241 -2.68 -12.60 19.37
C ARG A 241 -2.48 -11.83 18.06
N PHE A 242 -1.68 -10.78 18.10
CA PHE A 242 -1.25 -10.06 16.91
C PHE A 242 -0.57 -11.00 15.90
N LYS A 243 0.35 -11.87 16.35
CA LYS A 243 1.01 -12.86 15.48
C LYS A 243 -0.01 -13.79 14.82
N ALA A 244 -0.98 -14.31 15.57
CA ALA A 244 -2.02 -15.17 15.01
C ALA A 244 -2.87 -14.47 13.93
N VAL A 245 -3.18 -13.18 14.11
CA VAL A 245 -3.86 -12.38 13.08
C VAL A 245 -2.95 -12.13 11.88
N ALA A 246 -1.69 -11.81 12.12
CA ALA A 246 -0.71 -11.52 11.07
C ALA A 246 -0.32 -12.75 10.22
N GLU A 247 -0.53 -13.96 10.72
CA GLU A 247 -0.41 -15.20 9.95
C GLU A 247 -1.56 -15.40 8.97
N GLN A 248 -2.75 -14.89 9.31
CA GLN A 248 -3.96 -15.01 8.49
C GLN A 248 -4.14 -13.85 7.51
N LYS A 249 -3.69 -12.64 7.91
CA LYS A 249 -3.75 -11.42 7.10
C LYS A 249 -2.37 -11.05 6.59
N LYS A 250 -2.25 -10.70 5.31
CA LYS A 250 -0.98 -10.19 4.74
C LYS A 250 -0.55 -8.87 5.38
N ARG A 251 -1.50 -8.04 5.80
CA ARG A 251 -1.26 -6.74 6.43
C ARG A 251 -2.23 -6.56 7.59
N VAL A 252 -1.71 -6.20 8.76
CA VAL A 252 -2.50 -5.85 9.94
C VAL A 252 -2.72 -4.34 9.94
N THR A 253 -3.98 -3.92 10.01
CA THR A 253 -4.38 -2.50 10.01
C THR A 253 -4.49 -1.96 11.43
N ASP A 254 -4.55 -0.64 11.58
CA ASP A 254 -4.80 0.01 12.87
C ASP A 254 -6.12 -0.42 13.50
N ALA A 255 -7.15 -0.57 12.67
CA ALA A 255 -8.44 -1.09 13.12
C ALA A 255 -8.33 -2.50 13.71
N ASP A 256 -7.45 -3.35 13.16
CA ASP A 256 -7.16 -4.66 13.74
C ASP A 256 -6.45 -4.56 15.09
N LEU A 257 -5.48 -3.63 15.20
CA LEU A 257 -4.76 -3.41 16.46
C LEU A 257 -5.69 -2.90 17.56
N ILE A 258 -6.53 -1.91 17.25
CA ILE A 258 -7.52 -1.37 18.17
C ILE A 258 -8.49 -2.47 18.64
N ALA A 259 -8.93 -3.33 17.72
CA ALA A 259 -9.78 -4.47 18.07
C ALA A 259 -9.04 -5.47 18.97
N LEU A 260 -7.77 -5.79 18.68
CA LEU A 260 -6.96 -6.68 19.50
C LEU A 260 -6.73 -6.13 20.91
N VAL A 261 -6.46 -4.83 21.05
CA VAL A 261 -6.32 -4.16 22.35
C VAL A 261 -7.64 -4.20 23.12
N SER A 262 -8.75 -3.90 22.45
CA SER A 262 -10.07 -3.97 23.07
C SER A 262 -10.41 -5.37 23.59
N ASP A 263 -10.00 -6.40 22.84
CA ASP A 263 -10.16 -7.80 23.23
C ASP A 263 -9.28 -8.21 24.42
N GLU A 264 -8.09 -7.62 24.58
CA GLU A 264 -7.17 -7.93 25.70
C GLU A 264 -7.58 -7.21 26.99
N VAL A 265 -7.96 -5.93 26.86
CA VAL A 265 -8.32 -5.08 28.00
C VAL A 265 -9.75 -5.36 28.48
N PHE A 266 -10.64 -5.78 27.57
CA PHE A 266 -12.04 -6.06 27.85
C PHE A 266 -12.40 -7.50 27.49
N GLN A 267 -12.58 -8.35 28.50
CA GLN A 267 -13.26 -9.64 28.40
C GLN A 267 -14.58 -9.56 29.19
N PRO A 268 -15.61 -8.91 28.64
CA PRO A 268 -16.90 -8.83 29.33
C PRO A 268 -17.57 -10.19 29.35
N GLU A 269 -18.33 -10.44 30.41
CA GLU A 269 -19.31 -11.53 30.43
C GLU A 269 -20.27 -11.35 29.24
N ALA A 270 -20.71 -12.47 28.64
CA ALA A 270 -21.59 -12.42 27.49
C ALA A 270 -22.96 -11.84 27.88
N VAL A 271 -23.26 -10.65 27.38
CA VAL A 271 -24.59 -10.00 27.60
C VAL A 271 -25.67 -10.70 26.77
N TRP A 272 -25.30 -11.20 25.57
CA TRP A 272 -26.22 -11.91 24.70
C TRP A 272 -25.64 -13.26 24.23
N THR A 273 -26.46 -14.29 24.25
CA THR A 273 -26.10 -15.63 23.76
C THR A 273 -27.03 -16.05 22.64
N LEU A 274 -26.47 -16.50 21.52
CA LEU A 274 -27.24 -17.04 20.41
C LEU A 274 -27.76 -18.44 20.76
N LEU A 275 -29.08 -18.60 20.86
CA LEU A 275 -29.75 -19.87 21.16
C LEU A 275 -30.14 -20.64 19.88
N ASP A 276 -30.78 -19.97 18.92
CA ASP A 276 -31.29 -20.57 17.70
C ASP A 276 -31.37 -19.57 16.56
N MET A 277 -31.29 -20.07 15.33
CA MET A 277 -31.46 -19.29 14.12
C MET A 277 -32.20 -20.10 13.06
N GLN A 278 -33.24 -19.52 12.48
CA GLN A 278 -33.94 -20.06 11.31
C GLN A 278 -33.75 -19.11 10.12
N LEU A 279 -33.31 -19.66 9.00
CA LEU A 279 -33.09 -18.93 7.76
C LEU A 279 -34.01 -19.43 6.67
N ARG A 280 -34.71 -18.52 6.01
CA ARG A 280 -35.49 -18.81 4.81
C ARG A 280 -35.05 -17.88 3.68
N VAL A 281 -34.60 -18.46 2.57
CA VAL A 281 -34.25 -17.71 1.35
C VAL A 281 -35.33 -18.00 0.32
N GLN A 282 -35.99 -16.97 -0.16
CA GLN A 282 -36.99 -17.08 -1.24
C GLN A 282 -36.47 -16.33 -2.46
N ILE A 283 -36.25 -17.06 -3.55
CA ILE A 283 -35.86 -16.54 -4.85
C ILE A 283 -37.08 -16.49 -5.73
N THR A 284 -37.51 -15.30 -6.14
CA THR A 284 -38.59 -15.11 -7.14
C THR A 284 -37.98 -14.75 -8.48
N CYS A 285 -38.46 -15.40 -9.56
CA CYS A 285 -37.97 -15.14 -10.92
C CYS A 285 -38.18 -13.65 -11.30
N GLY A 286 -37.11 -12.94 -11.64
CA GLY A 286 -37.15 -11.55 -12.13
C GLY A 286 -37.03 -10.46 -11.09
N THR A 287 -36.86 -10.76 -9.79
CA THR A 287 -36.61 -9.81 -8.73
C THR A 287 -35.43 -10.24 -7.85
N LEU A 288 -34.77 -9.29 -7.21
CA LEU A 288 -33.74 -9.56 -6.16
C LEU A 288 -34.40 -10.46 -5.09
N GLY A 289 -33.79 -11.62 -4.82
CA GLY A 289 -34.28 -12.58 -3.82
C GLY A 289 -34.34 -11.90 -2.42
N LEU A 290 -35.48 -12.09 -1.74
CA LEU A 290 -35.66 -11.67 -0.36
C LEU A 290 -35.22 -12.79 0.57
N SER A 291 -34.27 -12.51 1.46
CA SER A 291 -33.89 -13.42 2.55
C SER A 291 -34.60 -13.00 3.83
N THR A 292 -35.17 -13.98 4.53
CA THR A 292 -35.82 -13.78 5.83
C THR A 292 -35.04 -14.58 6.87
N SER A 293 -34.70 -13.97 8.00
CA SER A 293 -34.05 -14.65 9.12
C SER A 293 -34.81 -14.40 10.40
N THR A 294 -35.01 -15.46 11.18
CA THR A 294 -35.51 -15.40 12.57
C THR A 294 -34.39 -15.77 13.50
N ILE A 295 -34.11 -14.90 14.46
CA ILE A 295 -33.03 -15.04 15.45
C ILE A 295 -33.64 -15.14 16.85
N LYS A 296 -33.10 -16.05 17.66
CA LYS A 296 -33.41 -16.21 19.07
C LYS A 296 -32.16 -16.00 19.89
N LEU A 297 -32.15 -14.99 20.76
CA LEU A 297 -31.07 -14.70 21.71
C LEU A 297 -31.56 -14.83 23.13
N ALA A 298 -30.66 -15.21 24.05
CA ALA A 298 -30.89 -15.07 25.48
C ALA A 298 -30.08 -13.87 26.03
N ASP A 299 -30.67 -13.10 26.93
CA ASP A 299 -29.95 -12.06 27.68
C ASP A 299 -29.19 -12.68 28.88
N SER A 300 -28.50 -11.83 29.67
CA SER A 300 -27.73 -12.24 30.87
C SER A 300 -28.58 -12.94 31.93
N ASP A 301 -29.88 -12.65 31.99
CA ASP A 301 -30.82 -13.25 32.95
C ASP A 301 -31.43 -14.56 32.42
N GLY A 302 -31.01 -14.99 31.21
CA GLY A 302 -31.51 -16.20 30.54
C GLY A 302 -32.90 -16.03 29.90
N LYS A 303 -33.41 -14.80 29.78
CA LYS A 303 -34.68 -14.53 29.11
C LYS A 303 -34.51 -14.57 27.61
N GLU A 304 -35.41 -15.26 26.95
CA GLU A 304 -35.38 -15.45 25.51
C GLU A 304 -36.06 -14.30 24.74
N HIS A 305 -35.40 -13.85 23.71
CA HIS A 305 -35.88 -12.81 22.79
C HIS A 305 -35.84 -13.32 21.36
N VAL A 306 -36.91 -13.09 20.61
CA VAL A 306 -37.05 -13.56 19.23
C VAL A 306 -37.39 -12.37 18.33
N ALA A 307 -36.69 -12.23 17.21
CA ALA A 307 -37.02 -11.28 16.17
C ALA A 307 -36.84 -11.88 14.77
N CYS A 308 -37.61 -11.36 13.83
CA CYS A 308 -37.54 -11.73 12.42
C CYS A 308 -37.31 -10.47 11.57
N SER A 309 -36.47 -10.57 10.58
CA SER A 309 -36.22 -9.46 9.65
C SER A 309 -35.96 -9.94 8.23
N ILE A 310 -36.12 -9.01 7.29
CA ILE A 310 -35.89 -9.20 5.85
C ILE A 310 -34.62 -8.43 5.45
N GLY A 311 -33.81 -9.04 4.58
CA GLY A 311 -32.59 -8.43 4.09
C GLY A 311 -32.35 -8.69 2.60
N THR A 312 -31.37 -7.98 2.05
CA THR A 312 -30.89 -8.16 0.67
C THR A 312 -30.12 -9.47 0.47
N GLY A 313 -29.73 -10.12 1.57
CA GLY A 313 -29.09 -11.42 1.63
C GLY A 313 -29.26 -12.07 3.00
N PRO A 314 -28.88 -13.35 3.15
CA PRO A 314 -29.10 -14.09 4.39
C PRO A 314 -28.41 -13.48 5.62
N ILE A 315 -27.20 -12.97 5.43
CA ILE A 315 -26.42 -12.33 6.52
C ILE A 315 -27.03 -10.97 6.91
N ASP A 316 -27.43 -10.15 5.92
CA ASP A 316 -28.10 -8.87 6.15
C ASP A 316 -29.45 -9.06 6.90
N ALA A 317 -30.24 -10.05 6.49
CA ALA A 317 -31.47 -10.38 7.19
C ALA A 317 -31.22 -10.80 8.65
N ALA A 318 -30.19 -11.63 8.89
CA ALA A 318 -29.83 -12.09 10.21
C ALA A 318 -29.31 -10.96 11.12
N TYR A 319 -28.43 -10.10 10.61
CA TYR A 319 -27.91 -8.95 11.36
C TYR A 319 -29.01 -7.95 11.72
N LYS A 320 -29.92 -7.68 10.81
CA LYS A 320 -31.10 -6.85 11.07
C LYS A 320 -32.00 -7.45 12.17
N ALA A 321 -32.19 -8.78 12.18
CA ALA A 321 -32.94 -9.43 13.22
C ALA A 321 -32.25 -9.36 14.60
N VAL A 322 -30.92 -9.51 14.64
CA VAL A 322 -30.12 -9.29 15.87
C VAL A 322 -30.28 -7.85 16.35
N ASN A 323 -30.19 -6.86 15.48
CA ASN A 323 -30.33 -5.45 15.84
C ASN A 323 -31.70 -5.09 16.40
N LEU A 324 -32.76 -5.78 15.96
CA LEU A 324 -34.12 -5.62 16.54
C LEU A 324 -34.18 -6.09 17.99
N ILE A 325 -33.36 -7.09 18.39
CA ILE A 325 -33.29 -7.59 19.75
C ILE A 325 -32.38 -6.72 20.59
N VAL A 326 -31.14 -6.51 20.15
CA VAL A 326 -30.09 -5.85 20.92
C VAL A 326 -30.35 -4.35 21.06
N LYS A 327 -30.91 -3.71 20.03
CA LYS A 327 -31.30 -2.28 19.97
C LYS A 327 -30.18 -1.27 20.25
N GLU A 328 -28.95 -1.69 20.05
CA GLU A 328 -27.79 -0.79 20.09
C GLU A 328 -27.27 -0.55 18.67
N PRO A 329 -27.18 0.71 18.22
CA PRO A 329 -26.71 1.02 16.88
C PRO A 329 -25.22 0.71 16.75
N ALA A 330 -24.90 -0.05 15.72
CA ALA A 330 -23.53 -0.39 15.35
C ALA A 330 -23.35 -0.39 13.83
N SER A 331 -22.25 0.18 13.37
CA SER A 331 -21.85 0.17 11.96
C SER A 331 -20.85 -0.96 11.72
N LEU A 332 -21.12 -1.81 10.74
CA LEU A 332 -20.19 -2.84 10.27
C LEU A 332 -19.09 -2.19 9.46
N LEU A 333 -17.84 -2.31 9.89
CA LEU A 333 -16.67 -1.74 9.20
C LEU A 333 -15.95 -2.78 8.34
N GLU A 334 -15.85 -4.01 8.83
CA GLU A 334 -15.18 -5.10 8.12
C GLU A 334 -15.95 -6.41 8.32
N TYR A 335 -16.01 -7.17 7.24
CA TYR A 335 -16.51 -8.53 7.23
C TYR A 335 -15.54 -9.41 6.45
N SER A 336 -15.01 -10.45 7.07
CA SER A 336 -14.14 -11.40 6.41
C SER A 336 -14.56 -12.84 6.73
N LEU A 337 -14.47 -13.69 5.72
CA LEU A 337 -14.81 -15.11 5.82
C LEU A 337 -13.65 -15.93 5.25
N THR A 338 -13.16 -16.88 6.04
CA THR A 338 -12.07 -17.77 5.66
C THR A 338 -12.49 -19.22 5.89
N ALA A 339 -12.37 -20.06 4.87
CA ALA A 339 -12.51 -21.50 5.03
C ALA A 339 -11.23 -22.08 5.63
N VAL A 340 -11.34 -22.80 6.74
CA VAL A 340 -10.19 -23.34 7.49
C VAL A 340 -9.87 -24.79 7.07
N THR A 341 -10.84 -25.50 6.51
CA THR A 341 -10.69 -26.90 6.08
C THR A 341 -11.11 -27.08 4.62
N VAL A 342 -10.68 -28.17 4.00
CA VAL A 342 -11.00 -28.50 2.60
C VAL A 342 -12.21 -29.44 2.56
N GLY A 343 -13.13 -29.20 1.62
CA GLY A 343 -14.30 -30.07 1.38
C GLY A 343 -15.65 -29.37 1.58
N ILE A 344 -16.72 -30.12 1.37
CA ILE A 344 -18.11 -29.64 1.51
C ILE A 344 -18.47 -29.31 2.96
N ASP A 345 -17.80 -29.98 3.91
CA ASP A 345 -17.96 -29.81 5.36
C ASP A 345 -16.94 -28.84 5.95
N ALA A 346 -16.38 -27.95 5.12
CA ALA A 346 -15.38 -26.98 5.54
C ALA A 346 -15.90 -26.08 6.65
N ILE A 347 -15.13 -25.97 7.73
CA ILE A 347 -15.42 -25.01 8.79
C ILE A 347 -15.04 -23.61 8.29
N ALA A 348 -16.01 -22.73 8.23
CA ALA A 348 -15.80 -21.32 7.95
C ALA A 348 -15.59 -20.53 9.26
N THR A 349 -14.56 -19.71 9.28
CA THR A 349 -14.34 -18.70 10.32
C THR A 349 -14.74 -17.36 9.77
N THR A 350 -15.68 -16.71 10.42
CA THR A 350 -16.08 -15.33 10.13
C THR A 350 -15.51 -14.42 11.18
N ARG A 351 -14.94 -13.31 10.73
CA ARG A 351 -14.53 -12.19 11.56
C ARG A 351 -15.31 -10.96 11.15
N VAL A 352 -15.78 -10.21 12.12
CA VAL A 352 -16.43 -8.91 11.93
C VAL A 352 -15.75 -7.85 12.77
N LEU A 353 -15.74 -6.63 12.25
CA LEU A 353 -15.34 -5.43 12.97
C LEU A 353 -16.51 -4.45 12.94
N ILE A 354 -16.96 -4.01 14.12
CA ILE A 354 -18.05 -3.04 14.26
C ILE A 354 -17.57 -1.80 14.98
N ARG A 355 -18.29 -0.71 14.77
CA ARG A 355 -18.12 0.56 15.49
C ARG A 355 -19.47 0.99 16.04
N GLY A 356 -19.50 1.31 17.33
CA GLY A 356 -20.66 1.93 17.98
C GLY A 356 -20.77 3.42 17.67
N ASP A 357 -21.88 4.02 18.05
CA ASP A 357 -22.09 5.47 17.97
C ASP A 357 -21.17 6.26 18.94
N ASN A 358 -21.33 7.59 18.98
CA ASN A 358 -20.48 8.53 19.74
C ASN A 358 -20.32 8.21 21.24
N ASN A 359 -21.17 7.34 21.81
CA ASN A 359 -21.08 6.90 23.20
C ASN A 359 -19.96 5.87 23.47
N TYR A 360 -19.29 5.38 22.42
CA TYR A 360 -18.22 4.39 22.49
C TYR A 360 -16.87 4.99 22.11
N SER A 361 -16.56 6.16 22.65
CA SER A 361 -15.30 6.84 22.46
C SER A 361 -14.37 6.67 23.66
N SER A 362 -13.07 6.71 23.41
CA SER A 362 -12.03 6.83 24.43
C SER A 362 -11.15 8.04 24.12
N THR A 363 -10.56 8.61 25.17
CA THR A 363 -9.61 9.72 25.00
C THR A 363 -8.26 9.14 24.62
N ASN A 364 -7.64 9.66 23.55
CA ASN A 364 -6.27 9.33 23.22
C ASN A 364 -5.34 9.89 24.31
N ALA A 365 -4.51 9.05 24.91
CA ALA A 365 -3.63 9.43 26.00
C ALA A 365 -2.57 10.47 25.63
N LEU A 366 -2.17 10.54 24.34
CA LEU A 366 -1.16 11.47 23.84
C LEU A 366 -1.75 12.81 23.37
N THR A 367 -2.89 12.76 22.65
CA THR A 367 -3.46 13.97 22.03
C THR A 367 -4.61 14.57 22.81
N GLY A 368 -5.20 13.83 23.75
CA GLY A 368 -6.41 14.24 24.46
C GLY A 368 -7.68 14.23 23.61
N GLU A 369 -7.59 13.80 22.35
CA GLU A 369 -8.73 13.76 21.42
C GLU A 369 -9.60 12.53 21.68
N SER A 370 -10.91 12.69 21.42
CA SER A 370 -11.87 11.59 21.50
C SER A 370 -11.78 10.71 20.26
N VAL A 371 -11.43 9.43 20.43
CA VAL A 371 -11.36 8.43 19.37
C VAL A 371 -12.48 7.42 19.52
N GLN A 372 -13.23 7.17 18.46
CA GLN A 372 -14.28 6.15 18.44
C GLN A 372 -13.67 4.75 18.46
N ARG A 373 -14.16 3.90 19.36
CA ARG A 373 -13.70 2.51 19.49
C ARG A 373 -14.37 1.58 18.49
N THR A 374 -13.61 0.57 18.08
CA THR A 374 -14.07 -0.55 17.26
C THR A 374 -14.00 -1.85 18.06
N PHE A 375 -14.91 -2.78 17.75
CA PHE A 375 -15.02 -4.05 18.46
C PHE A 375 -15.04 -5.19 17.46
N SER A 376 -14.22 -6.22 17.69
CA SER A 376 -14.15 -7.39 16.81
C SER A 376 -14.89 -8.58 17.41
N GLY A 377 -15.48 -9.39 16.53
CA GLY A 377 -16.03 -10.68 16.88
C GLY A 377 -15.59 -11.77 15.91
N ILE A 378 -15.45 -12.98 16.42
CA ILE A 378 -15.09 -14.16 15.64
C ILE A 378 -16.12 -15.25 15.89
N GLY A 379 -16.57 -15.88 14.80
CA GLY A 379 -17.46 -17.04 14.86
C GLY A 379 -16.98 -18.13 13.93
N ALA A 380 -17.05 -19.37 14.37
CA ALA A 380 -16.72 -20.54 13.55
C ALA A 380 -17.91 -21.49 13.43
N GLY A 381 -18.06 -22.13 12.28
CA GLY A 381 -19.10 -23.10 12.03
C GLY A 381 -19.09 -23.61 10.59
N MET A 382 -19.78 -24.73 10.34
CA MET A 382 -19.99 -25.28 8.99
C MET A 382 -20.94 -24.41 8.16
N ASP A 383 -21.88 -23.72 8.81
CA ASP A 383 -22.78 -22.76 8.18
C ASP A 383 -22.20 -21.34 8.29
N ILE A 384 -21.99 -20.72 7.11
CA ILE A 384 -21.40 -19.37 7.02
C ILE A 384 -22.30 -18.29 7.62
N VAL A 385 -23.62 -18.47 7.63
CA VAL A 385 -24.54 -17.49 8.22
C VAL A 385 -24.54 -17.62 9.73
N VAL A 386 -24.52 -18.86 10.25
CA VAL A 386 -24.37 -19.11 11.69
C VAL A 386 -23.05 -18.58 12.21
N SER A 387 -21.94 -18.84 11.52
CA SER A 387 -20.63 -18.30 11.93
C SER A 387 -20.60 -16.76 11.90
N SER A 388 -21.27 -16.16 10.91
CA SER A 388 -21.39 -14.69 10.80
C SER A 388 -22.22 -14.08 11.95
N VAL A 389 -23.33 -14.70 12.31
CA VAL A 389 -24.16 -14.23 13.44
C VAL A 389 -23.42 -14.38 14.76
N LYS A 390 -22.72 -15.51 14.97
CA LYS A 390 -21.88 -15.69 16.17
C LYS A 390 -20.79 -14.61 16.27
N ALA A 391 -20.12 -14.30 15.15
CA ALA A 391 -19.13 -13.23 15.11
C ALA A 391 -19.74 -11.88 15.47
N TYR A 392 -20.90 -11.56 14.88
CA TYR A 392 -21.58 -10.28 15.11
C TYR A 392 -22.06 -10.12 16.55
N VAL A 393 -22.70 -11.13 17.13
CA VAL A 393 -23.14 -11.15 18.54
C VAL A 393 -21.93 -11.04 19.48
N GLY A 394 -20.82 -11.71 19.17
CA GLY A 394 -19.57 -11.59 19.91
C GLY A 394 -18.99 -10.16 19.91
N ALA A 395 -19.03 -9.47 18.77
CA ALA A 395 -18.61 -8.07 18.68
C ALA A 395 -19.54 -7.13 19.46
N LEU A 396 -20.87 -7.34 19.38
CA LEU A 396 -21.85 -6.58 20.15
C LEU A 396 -21.70 -6.77 21.64
N ASN A 397 -21.43 -7.99 22.13
CA ASN A 397 -21.18 -8.26 23.55
C ASN A 397 -20.00 -7.46 24.07
N LYS A 398 -18.89 -7.39 23.32
CA LYS A 398 -17.73 -6.58 23.69
C LYS A 398 -18.05 -5.08 23.71
N MET A 399 -18.83 -4.61 22.74
CA MET A 399 -19.28 -3.22 22.68
C MET A 399 -20.13 -2.86 23.91
N LEU A 400 -21.08 -3.71 24.28
CA LEU A 400 -21.96 -3.49 25.43
C LEU A 400 -21.20 -3.54 26.77
N GLY A 401 -20.32 -4.51 26.95
CA GLY A 401 -19.48 -4.61 28.14
C GLY A 401 -18.58 -3.39 28.35
N PHE A 402 -18.08 -2.79 27.26
CA PHE A 402 -17.35 -1.52 27.33
C PHE A 402 -18.20 -0.37 27.89
N LYS A 403 -19.46 -0.27 27.47
CA LYS A 403 -20.42 0.76 27.94
C LYS A 403 -20.66 0.65 29.45
N GLU A 404 -20.85 -0.56 29.97
CA GLU A 404 -21.07 -0.82 31.40
C GLU A 404 -19.87 -0.41 32.24
N HIS A 405 -18.65 -0.77 31.83
CA HIS A 405 -17.41 -0.41 32.52
C HIS A 405 -17.17 1.11 32.54
N SER A 406 -17.41 1.79 31.44
CA SER A 406 -17.25 3.24 31.36
C SER A 406 -18.23 3.98 32.26
N SER A 407 -19.44 3.45 32.43
CA SER A 407 -20.45 4.02 33.32
C SER A 407 -20.13 3.77 34.80
N THR A 408 -19.39 2.70 35.14
CA THR A 408 -18.99 2.36 36.51
C THR A 408 -17.81 3.21 36.98
N LEU A 409 -16.84 3.48 36.11
CA LEU A 409 -15.68 4.35 36.40
C LEU A 409 -16.07 5.82 36.60
N SER A 410 -17.14 6.29 35.97
CA SER A 410 -17.64 7.66 36.14
C SER A 410 -18.42 7.86 37.48
N LYS A 411 -18.75 6.80 38.22
CA LYS A 411 -19.51 6.86 39.46
C LYS A 411 -18.67 6.70 40.72
N THR A 412 -17.35 6.44 40.61
CA THR A 412 -16.48 6.35 41.81
C THR A 412 -15.91 7.75 42.08
N PRO A 413 -16.25 8.44 43.19
CA PRO A 413 -15.63 9.71 43.54
C PRO A 413 -14.15 9.47 43.87
N LEU A 414 -13.26 10.29 43.33
CA LEU A 414 -11.87 10.39 43.78
C LEU A 414 -11.84 10.72 45.26
N GLU A 415 -11.57 9.74 46.12
CA GLU A 415 -11.17 10.00 47.49
C GLU A 415 -9.85 10.77 47.47
N THR A 416 -9.93 12.07 47.72
CA THR A 416 -8.79 12.93 47.97
C THR A 416 -8.13 12.49 49.28
N ASN A 417 -7.09 11.68 49.21
CA ASN A 417 -6.16 11.48 50.30
C ASN A 417 -5.49 12.81 50.66
N LYS A 418 -6.04 13.50 51.67
CA LYS A 418 -5.35 14.56 52.38
C LYS A 418 -4.15 13.95 53.10
N VAL A 419 -2.95 14.31 52.72
CA VAL A 419 -1.72 14.10 53.46
C VAL A 419 -1.83 15.00 54.74
N PRO A 420 -1.63 14.49 55.96
CA PRO A 420 -1.55 15.33 57.16
C PRO A 420 -0.20 16.07 57.17
N ALA A 421 -0.24 17.28 57.68
CA ALA A 421 0.87 18.22 57.84
C ALA A 421 2.01 17.70 58.74
#